data_24b97051e613fe58dd862230a1bf97cc
#
_entry.id   24b97051e613fe58dd862230a1bf97cc
#
_cell.length_a   1.000
_cell.length_b   1.000
_cell.length_c   1.000
_cell.angle_alpha   90.00
_cell.angle_beta   90.00
_cell.angle_gamma   90.00
#
_symmetry.space_group_name_H-M   'P 1'
#
loop_
_entity.id
_entity.type
_entity.pdbx_description
1 polymer ?
#
loop_
_entity_poly.entity_id
_entity_poly.type
_entity_poly.pdbx_seq_one_letter_code
_entity_poly.pdbx_strand_id
1 'polypeptide(L)'
;MCDLIGVDTLAIMIIWLNGTFGAGKTTTAKELVRLIPKARIFDPEEVGFMLRHVPGLPEVSDFQDWRPWRGLVVETASQLLDYVGGVLVVPQTVLVEQYWAEIHSGLEKAGIPVHHFLLHTDQDTLVHRIETDTVETGARQWRLDHVPDYHTALSWLSREAEIIDTTGTPPAQVARAVAAGVEARSAGGQ
;
A
#
# COMPACT_ATOMS: atom_id res chain seq x y z
N MET A 1 -34.68 -2.44 -5.83
CA MET A 1 -34.42 -3.12 -4.56
C MET A 1 -33.34 -4.12 -4.86
N CYS A 2 -32.07 -3.64 -4.88
CA CYS A 2 -30.91 -4.48 -5.13
C CYS A 2 -30.51 -5.07 -3.78
N ASP A 3 -30.62 -6.40 -3.68
CA ASP A 3 -30.12 -7.15 -2.55
C ASP A 3 -28.63 -6.90 -2.40
N LEU A 4 -28.27 -6.20 -1.35
CA LEU A 4 -26.91 -6.09 -0.87
C LEU A 4 -26.47 -7.49 -0.45
N ILE A 5 -25.53 -8.02 -1.21
CA ILE A 5 -24.81 -9.26 -0.99
C ILE A 5 -24.46 -9.36 0.49
N GLY A 6 -24.90 -10.47 1.12
CA GLY A 6 -24.66 -10.78 2.52
C GLY A 6 -23.14 -10.88 2.81
N VAL A 7 -22.57 -9.81 3.30
CA VAL A 7 -21.19 -9.72 3.78
C VAL A 7 -21.23 -9.52 5.29
N ASP A 8 -21.70 -10.53 6.00
CA ASP A 8 -21.77 -10.49 7.47
C ASP A 8 -20.46 -10.93 8.15
N THR A 9 -19.43 -11.26 7.39
CA THR A 9 -18.07 -11.46 7.95
C THR A 9 -17.07 -11.05 6.89
N LEU A 10 -16.80 -9.76 6.75
CA LEU A 10 -15.60 -9.32 6.01
C LEU A 10 -14.40 -9.92 6.73
N ALA A 11 -13.73 -10.84 6.04
CA ALA A 11 -12.50 -11.43 6.53
C ALA A 11 -11.52 -10.33 6.89
N ILE A 12 -10.86 -10.48 8.03
CA ILE A 12 -9.73 -9.64 8.43
C ILE A 12 -8.68 -9.77 7.35
N MET A 13 -8.26 -8.64 6.74
CA MET A 13 -7.24 -8.66 5.67
C MET A 13 -6.58 -7.30 5.48
N ILE A 14 -5.46 -7.33 4.78
CA ILE A 14 -4.77 -6.14 4.30
C ILE A 14 -4.82 -6.08 2.77
N ILE A 15 -5.16 -4.91 2.23
CA ILE A 15 -4.95 -4.55 0.82
C ILE A 15 -3.73 -3.63 0.80
N TRP A 16 -2.58 -4.17 0.39
CA TRP A 16 -1.36 -3.40 0.27
C TRP A 16 -1.23 -2.82 -1.13
N LEU A 17 -1.23 -1.50 -1.24
CA LEU A 17 -1.02 -0.78 -2.47
C LEU A 17 0.43 -0.33 -2.54
N ASN A 18 1.26 -1.06 -3.27
CA ASN A 18 2.63 -0.69 -3.58
C ASN A 18 2.70 0.09 -4.90
N GLY A 19 3.85 0.63 -5.19
CA GLY A 19 4.11 1.42 -6.38
C GLY A 19 4.93 2.65 -6.02
N THR A 20 5.52 3.29 -7.02
CA THR A 20 6.34 4.50 -6.80
C THR A 20 5.49 5.74 -6.52
N PHE A 21 6.16 6.88 -6.32
CA PHE A 21 5.52 8.19 -6.16
C PHE A 21 4.76 8.56 -7.44
N GLY A 22 3.58 9.15 -7.31
CA GLY A 22 2.74 9.49 -8.47
C GLY A 22 1.93 8.33 -9.06
N ALA A 23 2.12 7.07 -8.60
CA ALA A 23 1.34 5.91 -9.07
C ALA A 23 -0.15 5.95 -8.66
N GLY A 24 -0.53 6.83 -7.72
CA GLY A 24 -1.92 7.02 -7.32
C GLY A 24 -2.36 6.21 -6.09
N LYS A 25 -1.45 5.69 -5.28
CA LYS A 25 -1.74 4.86 -4.09
C LYS A 25 -2.72 5.51 -3.12
N THR A 26 -2.42 6.72 -2.66
CA THR A 26 -3.25 7.45 -1.69
C THR A 26 -4.66 7.75 -2.23
N THR A 27 -4.75 8.12 -3.51
CA THR A 27 -6.04 8.41 -4.15
C THR A 27 -6.86 7.13 -4.32
N THR A 28 -6.23 6.04 -4.75
CA THR A 28 -6.88 4.73 -4.86
C THR A 28 -7.33 4.21 -3.49
N ALA A 29 -6.51 4.38 -2.43
CA ALA A 29 -6.89 4.01 -1.07
C ALA A 29 -8.16 4.76 -0.60
N LYS A 30 -8.25 6.06 -0.87
CA LYS A 30 -9.45 6.86 -0.57
C LYS A 30 -10.70 6.38 -1.30
N GLU A 31 -10.58 5.92 -2.54
CA GLU A 31 -11.70 5.34 -3.30
C GLU A 31 -12.06 3.94 -2.77
N LEU A 32 -11.07 3.09 -2.43
CA LEU A 32 -11.32 1.75 -1.88
C LEU A 32 -12.12 1.78 -0.58
N VAL A 33 -11.82 2.70 0.34
CA VAL A 33 -12.57 2.79 1.60
C VAL A 33 -14.01 3.27 1.42
N ARG A 34 -14.35 3.83 0.25
CA ARG A 34 -15.73 4.15 -0.13
C ARG A 34 -16.46 2.94 -0.73
N LEU A 35 -15.71 2.03 -1.37
CA LEU A 35 -16.25 0.84 -2.04
C LEU A 35 -16.40 -0.34 -1.10
N ILE A 36 -15.44 -0.54 -0.20
CA ILE A 36 -15.36 -1.73 0.66
C ILE A 36 -15.89 -1.35 2.06
N PRO A 37 -17.01 -1.96 2.51
CA PRO A 37 -17.54 -1.72 3.85
C PRO A 37 -16.49 -2.04 4.93
N LYS A 38 -16.43 -1.24 6.00
CA LYS A 38 -15.46 -1.38 7.11
C LYS A 38 -13.98 -1.32 6.70
N ALA A 39 -13.66 -0.91 5.46
CA ALA A 39 -12.28 -0.62 5.09
C ALA A 39 -11.81 0.69 5.71
N ARG A 40 -10.53 0.73 6.10
CA ARG A 40 -9.86 1.89 6.70
C ARG A 40 -8.48 2.05 6.07
N ILE A 41 -8.03 3.29 5.92
CA ILE A 41 -6.65 3.55 5.54
C ILE A 41 -5.78 3.41 6.79
N PHE A 42 -4.72 2.61 6.69
CA PHE A 42 -3.59 2.62 7.59
C PHE A 42 -2.37 3.11 6.83
N ASP A 43 -1.85 4.26 7.22
CA ASP A 43 -0.68 4.88 6.62
C ASP A 43 0.56 4.58 7.45
N PRO A 44 1.48 3.71 6.98
CA PRO A 44 2.71 3.39 7.71
C PRO A 44 3.69 4.55 7.83
N GLU A 45 3.55 5.64 7.06
CA GLU A 45 4.38 6.84 7.22
C GLU A 45 4.19 7.47 8.61
N GLU A 46 3.00 7.37 9.18
CA GLU A 46 2.72 7.86 10.54
C GLU A 46 3.58 7.14 11.60
N VAL A 47 3.84 5.85 11.40
CA VAL A 47 4.78 5.11 12.25
C VAL A 47 6.21 5.65 12.10
N GLY A 48 6.60 6.01 10.87
CA GLY A 48 7.89 6.65 10.60
C GLY A 48 8.00 8.03 11.27
N PHE A 49 6.96 8.85 11.17
CA PHE A 49 6.91 10.14 11.85
C PHE A 49 6.99 10.01 13.37
N MET A 50 6.28 9.05 13.95
CA MET A 50 6.39 8.75 15.39
C MET A 50 7.84 8.41 15.78
N LEU A 51 8.52 7.54 15.02
CA LEU A 51 9.89 7.13 15.31
C LEU A 51 10.90 8.28 15.22
N ARG A 52 10.68 9.26 14.32
CA ARG A 52 11.55 10.46 14.24
C ARG A 52 11.60 11.27 15.55
N HIS A 53 10.61 11.12 16.42
CA HIS A 53 10.59 11.78 17.72
C HIS A 53 11.27 10.97 18.83
N VAL A 54 11.83 9.78 18.53
CA VAL A 54 12.54 8.95 19.50
C VAL A 54 14.03 9.34 19.50
N PRO A 55 14.54 9.92 20.59
CA PRO A 55 15.96 10.31 20.66
C PRO A 55 16.90 9.11 20.54
N GLY A 56 18.03 9.29 19.87
CA GLY A 56 19.09 8.27 19.79
C GLY A 56 18.92 7.22 18.70
N LEU A 57 17.84 7.31 17.87
CA LEU A 57 17.81 6.53 16.65
C LEU A 57 18.86 7.06 15.65
N PRO A 58 19.54 6.17 14.90
CA PRO A 58 20.48 6.60 13.86
C PRO A 58 19.74 7.41 12.79
N GLU A 59 20.42 8.38 12.22
CA GLU A 59 19.92 9.12 11.06
C GLU A 59 19.84 8.19 9.85
N VAL A 60 18.71 8.25 9.12
CA VAL A 60 18.46 7.49 7.89
C VAL A 60 17.84 8.41 6.84
N SER A 61 18.03 8.09 5.58
CA SER A 61 17.37 8.79 4.47
C SER A 61 15.92 8.40 4.30
N ASP A 62 15.59 7.14 4.59
CA ASP A 62 14.24 6.60 4.58
C ASP A 62 13.96 5.88 5.92
N PHE A 63 12.80 6.14 6.54
CA PHE A 63 12.40 5.48 7.78
C PHE A 63 12.26 3.96 7.63
N GLN A 64 12.12 3.44 6.41
CA GLN A 64 12.11 2.01 6.11
C GLN A 64 13.43 1.32 6.47
N ASP A 65 14.55 2.06 6.49
CA ASP A 65 15.87 1.57 6.92
C ASP A 65 15.88 1.24 8.41
N TRP A 66 15.00 1.85 9.20
CA TRP A 66 14.83 1.46 10.59
C TRP A 66 14.12 0.11 10.69
N ARG A 67 14.84 -0.90 11.16
CA ARG A 67 14.21 -2.19 11.46
C ARG A 67 13.00 -2.06 12.41
N PRO A 68 13.03 -1.21 13.44
CA PRO A 68 11.85 -0.96 14.28
C PRO A 68 10.63 -0.50 13.51
N TRP A 69 10.78 0.29 12.44
CA TRP A 69 9.64 0.72 11.63
C TRP A 69 8.91 -0.48 11.01
N ARG A 70 9.65 -1.40 10.39
CA ARG A 70 9.05 -2.59 9.75
C ARG A 70 8.30 -3.47 10.76
N GLY A 71 8.88 -3.67 11.95
CA GLY A 71 8.23 -4.41 13.03
C GLY A 71 6.97 -3.70 13.57
N LEU A 72 7.03 -2.38 13.76
CA LEU A 72 5.90 -1.60 14.28
C LEU A 72 4.77 -1.48 13.25
N VAL A 73 5.06 -1.43 11.96
CA VAL A 73 4.02 -1.49 10.91
C VAL A 73 3.22 -2.78 11.02
N VAL A 74 3.89 -3.92 11.17
CA VAL A 74 3.24 -5.23 11.35
C VAL A 74 2.41 -5.25 12.63
N GLU A 75 3.01 -4.86 13.76
CA GLU A 75 2.35 -4.89 15.05
C GLU A 75 1.14 -3.95 15.10
N THR A 76 1.29 -2.72 14.56
CA THR A 76 0.19 -1.75 14.54
C THR A 76 -0.97 -2.26 13.68
N ALA A 77 -0.68 -2.80 12.48
CA ALA A 77 -1.71 -3.37 11.62
C ALA A 77 -2.43 -4.54 12.30
N SER A 78 -1.68 -5.41 12.97
CA SER A 78 -2.22 -6.56 13.72
C SER A 78 -3.16 -6.12 14.84
N GLN A 79 -2.73 -5.19 15.68
CA GLN A 79 -3.52 -4.67 16.79
C GLN A 79 -4.78 -3.92 16.31
N LEU A 80 -4.67 -3.16 15.22
CA LEU A 80 -5.83 -2.49 14.64
C LEU A 80 -6.87 -3.49 14.14
N LEU A 81 -6.43 -4.51 13.40
CA LEU A 81 -7.35 -5.53 12.85
C LEU A 81 -7.98 -6.39 13.94
N ASP A 82 -7.22 -6.75 14.98
CA ASP A 82 -7.75 -7.46 16.14
C ASP A 82 -8.83 -6.64 16.87
N TYR A 83 -8.59 -5.33 17.03
CA TYR A 83 -9.49 -4.46 17.79
C TYR A 83 -10.75 -4.06 17.04
N VAL A 84 -10.64 -3.74 15.71
CA VAL A 84 -11.77 -3.18 14.94
C VAL A 84 -12.26 -4.08 13.82
N GLY A 85 -11.52 -5.14 13.48
CA GLY A 85 -11.81 -6.02 12.35
C GLY A 85 -11.81 -5.33 10.99
N GLY A 86 -12.28 -6.04 9.96
CA GLY A 86 -12.47 -5.50 8.62
C GLY A 86 -11.20 -5.46 7.79
N VAL A 87 -11.05 -4.44 6.94
CA VAL A 87 -9.99 -4.35 5.95
C VAL A 87 -9.11 -3.13 6.20
N LEU A 88 -7.78 -3.32 6.24
CA LEU A 88 -6.84 -2.21 6.17
C LEU A 88 -6.34 -2.02 4.74
N VAL A 89 -6.49 -0.82 4.23
CA VAL A 89 -5.89 -0.39 2.96
C VAL A 89 -4.60 0.36 3.28
N VAL A 90 -3.47 -0.17 2.82
CA VAL A 90 -2.13 0.30 3.16
C VAL A 90 -1.44 0.89 1.92
N PRO A 91 -1.49 2.21 1.70
CA PRO A 91 -0.87 2.86 0.55
C PRO A 91 0.61 3.17 0.82
N GLN A 92 1.48 2.16 0.79
CA GLN A 92 2.89 2.32 1.12
C GLN A 92 3.80 1.82 0.00
N THR A 93 4.76 2.67 -0.42
CA THR A 93 5.87 2.29 -1.29
C THR A 93 6.88 1.44 -0.50
N VAL A 94 7.18 0.24 -0.98
CA VAL A 94 8.30 -0.59 -0.49
C VAL A 94 9.03 -1.11 -1.72
N LEU A 95 10.26 -0.66 -1.96
CA LEU A 95 11.05 -1.01 -3.14
C LEU A 95 12.20 -1.99 -2.83
N VAL A 96 12.53 -2.17 -1.56
CA VAL A 96 13.54 -3.13 -1.12
C VAL A 96 12.87 -4.47 -0.82
N GLU A 97 13.19 -5.51 -1.62
CA GLU A 97 12.58 -6.84 -1.52
C GLU A 97 12.70 -7.43 -0.11
N GLN A 98 13.86 -7.26 0.54
CA GLN A 98 14.06 -7.73 1.92
C GLN A 98 13.10 -7.05 2.90
N TYR A 99 12.84 -5.74 2.77
CA TYR A 99 11.93 -5.02 3.68
C TYR A 99 10.49 -5.51 3.50
N TRP A 100 10.09 -5.73 2.24
CA TRP A 100 8.81 -6.35 1.95
C TRP A 100 8.71 -7.75 2.57
N ALA A 101 9.71 -8.59 2.39
CA ALA A 101 9.73 -9.94 2.95
C ALA A 101 9.61 -9.95 4.49
N GLU A 102 10.28 -9.01 5.19
CA GLU A 102 10.16 -8.86 6.65
C GLU A 102 8.74 -8.48 7.06
N ILE A 103 8.12 -7.50 6.39
CA ILE A 103 6.75 -7.05 6.67
C ILE A 103 5.75 -8.17 6.36
N HIS A 104 5.81 -8.74 5.15
CA HIS A 104 4.90 -9.78 4.69
C HIS A 104 4.95 -11.02 5.60
N SER A 105 6.16 -11.51 5.90
CA SER A 105 6.34 -12.65 6.82
C SER A 105 5.83 -12.34 8.23
N GLY A 106 5.95 -11.09 8.70
CA GLY A 106 5.40 -10.67 9.97
C GLY A 106 3.88 -10.74 10.00
N LEU A 107 3.22 -10.22 8.97
CA LEU A 107 1.77 -10.26 8.83
C LEU A 107 1.25 -11.70 8.64
N GLU A 108 1.94 -12.52 7.86
CA GLU A 108 1.63 -13.94 7.69
C GLU A 108 1.69 -14.70 9.03
N LYS A 109 2.74 -14.48 9.84
CA LYS A 109 2.86 -15.06 11.19
C LYS A 109 1.76 -14.61 12.13
N ALA A 110 1.23 -13.40 11.96
CA ALA A 110 0.07 -12.91 12.69
C ALA A 110 -1.26 -13.48 12.14
N GLY A 111 -1.23 -14.31 11.10
CA GLY A 111 -2.42 -14.90 10.48
C GLY A 111 -3.25 -13.91 9.66
N ILE A 112 -2.66 -12.81 9.21
CA ILE A 112 -3.34 -11.75 8.48
C ILE A 112 -3.11 -11.94 6.97
N PRO A 113 -4.15 -12.25 6.18
CA PRO A 113 -4.07 -12.32 4.73
C PRO A 113 -3.70 -10.96 4.13
N VAL A 114 -2.76 -10.96 3.18
CA VAL A 114 -2.33 -9.77 2.47
C VAL A 114 -2.60 -9.91 0.97
N HIS A 115 -3.38 -8.98 0.43
CA HIS A 115 -3.55 -8.82 -1.01
C HIS A 115 -2.62 -7.71 -1.48
N HIS A 116 -1.52 -8.08 -2.13
CA HIS A 116 -0.50 -7.17 -2.60
C HIS A 116 -0.76 -6.75 -4.04
N PHE A 117 -0.96 -5.45 -4.26
CA PHE A 117 -1.15 -4.84 -5.57
C PHE A 117 -0.02 -3.87 -5.87
N LEU A 118 0.48 -3.91 -7.10
CA LEU A 118 1.42 -2.95 -7.64
C LEU A 118 0.67 -1.99 -8.56
N LEU A 119 0.51 -0.75 -8.12
CA LEU A 119 0.00 0.32 -8.98
C LEU A 119 1.12 0.79 -9.89
N HIS A 120 1.03 0.42 -11.16
CA HIS A 120 2.01 0.73 -12.20
C HIS A 120 1.49 1.83 -13.12
N THR A 121 2.39 2.66 -13.62
CA THR A 121 2.12 3.61 -14.70
C THR A 121 3.37 3.76 -15.56
N ASP A 122 3.20 4.17 -16.80
CA ASP A 122 4.35 4.49 -17.66
C ASP A 122 5.17 5.66 -17.10
N GLN A 123 6.43 5.74 -17.53
CA GLN A 123 7.39 6.69 -17.00
C GLN A 123 6.98 8.15 -17.27
N ASP A 124 6.46 8.44 -18.45
CA ASP A 124 6.11 9.82 -18.83
C ASP A 124 4.93 10.33 -17.99
N THR A 125 3.92 9.49 -17.81
CA THR A 125 2.79 9.78 -16.92
C THR A 125 3.24 9.95 -15.48
N LEU A 126 4.19 9.12 -15.02
CA LEU A 126 4.73 9.18 -13.67
C LEU A 126 5.43 10.51 -13.42
N VAL A 127 6.39 10.87 -14.28
CA VAL A 127 7.14 12.12 -14.19
C VAL A 127 6.18 13.30 -14.24
N HIS A 128 5.24 13.31 -15.19
CA HIS A 128 4.24 14.37 -15.30
C HIS A 128 3.42 14.53 -14.01
N ARG A 129 2.97 13.43 -13.39
CA ARG A 129 2.20 13.48 -12.14
C ARG A 129 3.03 14.02 -10.99
N ILE A 130 4.31 13.64 -10.87
CA ILE A 130 5.22 14.17 -9.84
C ILE A 130 5.47 15.67 -10.05
N GLU A 131 5.70 16.11 -11.29
CA GLU A 131 5.97 17.49 -11.64
C GLU A 131 4.77 18.43 -11.41
N THR A 132 3.57 17.91 -11.65
CA THR A 132 2.32 18.68 -11.52
C THR A 132 1.66 18.55 -10.16
N ASP A 133 2.21 17.77 -9.24
CA ASP A 133 1.70 17.63 -7.88
C ASP A 133 1.80 18.96 -7.14
N THR A 134 0.65 19.48 -6.69
CA THR A 134 0.52 20.74 -5.95
C THR A 134 0.45 20.54 -4.42
N VAL A 135 0.33 19.31 -3.95
CA VAL A 135 0.18 18.98 -2.53
C VAL A 135 1.54 18.77 -1.87
N GLU A 136 2.41 17.97 -2.48
CA GLU A 136 3.71 17.61 -1.90
C GLU A 136 4.89 18.19 -2.68
N THR A 137 4.85 19.48 -2.89
CA THR A 137 5.86 20.20 -3.70
C THR A 137 7.27 20.14 -3.16
N GLY A 138 7.45 20.03 -1.84
CA GLY A 138 8.77 19.99 -1.17
C GLY A 138 9.57 18.69 -1.43
N ALA A 139 8.89 17.60 -1.78
CA ALA A 139 9.51 16.30 -2.02
C ALA A 139 9.69 15.97 -3.51
N ARG A 140 9.42 16.91 -4.43
CA ARG A 140 9.41 16.66 -5.88
C ARG A 140 10.72 16.06 -6.38
N GLN A 141 11.85 16.68 -6.11
CA GLN A 141 13.15 16.21 -6.59
C GLN A 141 13.47 14.85 -5.99
N TRP A 142 13.27 14.68 -4.69
CA TRP A 142 13.51 13.41 -4.02
C TRP A 142 12.69 12.26 -4.64
N ARG A 143 11.43 12.51 -5.00
CA ARG A 143 10.57 11.53 -5.69
C ARG A 143 11.08 11.16 -7.08
N LEU A 144 11.54 12.16 -7.86
CA LEU A 144 12.12 11.92 -9.18
C LEU A 144 13.41 11.10 -9.07
N ASP A 145 14.25 11.37 -8.07
CA ASP A 145 15.49 10.64 -7.83
C ASP A 145 15.26 9.16 -7.49
N HIS A 146 14.07 8.79 -6.97
CA HIS A 146 13.71 7.40 -6.63
C HIS A 146 12.99 6.64 -7.76
N VAL A 147 12.78 7.27 -8.92
CA VAL A 147 12.20 6.56 -10.10
C VAL A 147 13.10 5.40 -10.57
N PRO A 148 14.45 5.52 -10.63
CA PRO A 148 15.33 4.40 -10.99
C PRO A 148 15.21 3.21 -10.01
N ASP A 149 15.06 3.46 -8.71
CA ASP A 149 14.90 2.42 -7.70
C ASP A 149 13.63 1.61 -7.93
N TYR A 150 12.55 2.27 -8.33
CA TYR A 150 11.32 1.61 -8.73
C TYR A 150 11.51 0.69 -9.93
N HIS A 151 12.21 1.13 -10.97
CA HIS A 151 12.50 0.29 -12.14
C HIS A 151 13.31 -0.95 -11.76
N THR A 152 14.27 -0.79 -10.85
CA THR A 152 15.05 -1.91 -10.32
C THR A 152 14.18 -2.89 -9.54
N ALA A 153 13.24 -2.39 -8.76
CA ALA A 153 12.32 -3.19 -7.95
C ALA A 153 11.24 -3.92 -8.77
N LEU A 154 10.93 -3.48 -9.99
CA LEU A 154 9.88 -4.09 -10.83
C LEU A 154 10.08 -5.60 -11.03
N SER A 155 11.32 -6.06 -11.08
CA SER A 155 11.64 -7.49 -11.30
C SER A 155 11.08 -8.39 -10.20
N TRP A 156 11.14 -7.98 -8.94
CA TRP A 156 10.58 -8.73 -7.82
C TRP A 156 9.11 -8.36 -7.55
N LEU A 157 8.76 -7.08 -7.66
CA LEU A 157 7.38 -6.61 -7.46
C LEU A 157 6.38 -7.31 -8.37
N SER A 158 6.76 -7.54 -9.65
CA SER A 158 5.89 -8.24 -10.61
C SER A 158 5.68 -9.73 -10.31
N ARG A 159 6.51 -10.33 -9.47
CA ARG A 159 6.33 -11.72 -9.00
C ARG A 159 5.45 -11.80 -7.75
N GLU A 160 5.53 -10.77 -6.88
CA GLU A 160 4.92 -10.74 -5.56
C GLU A 160 3.57 -10.02 -5.51
N ALA A 161 3.26 -9.20 -6.52
CA ALA A 161 2.07 -8.36 -6.52
C ALA A 161 1.25 -8.54 -7.81
N GLU A 162 -0.05 -8.34 -7.70
CA GLU A 162 -0.91 -8.17 -8.87
C GLU A 162 -0.74 -6.76 -9.43
N ILE A 163 -0.41 -6.67 -10.72
CA ILE A 163 -0.16 -5.38 -11.37
C ILE A 163 -1.47 -4.76 -11.84
N ILE A 164 -1.72 -3.52 -11.42
CA ILE A 164 -2.82 -2.70 -11.90
C ILE A 164 -2.24 -1.50 -12.64
N ASP A 165 -2.50 -1.41 -13.94
CA ASP A 165 -2.10 -0.26 -14.74
C ASP A 165 -2.98 0.95 -14.42
N THR A 166 -2.34 2.05 -14.03
CA THR A 166 -2.99 3.32 -13.70
C THR A 166 -2.80 4.39 -14.77
N THR A 167 -2.12 4.05 -15.89
CA THR A 167 -1.89 4.97 -17.01
C THR A 167 -3.23 5.40 -17.62
N GLY A 168 -3.51 6.70 -17.59
CA GLY A 168 -4.78 7.25 -18.12
C GLY A 168 -6.06 6.76 -17.43
N THR A 169 -5.94 5.97 -16.35
CA THR A 169 -7.09 5.36 -15.67
C THR A 169 -7.53 6.21 -14.48
N PRO A 170 -8.82 6.60 -14.40
CA PRO A 170 -9.34 7.34 -13.25
C PRO A 170 -9.23 6.55 -11.93
N PRO A 171 -8.92 7.21 -10.79
CA PRO A 171 -8.72 6.54 -9.50
C PRO A 171 -9.88 5.63 -9.07
N ALA A 172 -11.11 6.03 -9.31
CA ALA A 172 -12.28 5.21 -8.97
C ALA A 172 -12.35 3.91 -9.82
N GLN A 173 -11.79 3.90 -11.03
CA GLN A 173 -11.71 2.70 -11.85
C GLN A 173 -10.57 1.80 -11.40
N VAL A 174 -9.42 2.37 -11.03
CA VAL A 174 -8.31 1.63 -10.40
C VAL A 174 -8.79 0.94 -9.13
N ALA A 175 -9.51 1.66 -8.26
CA ALA A 175 -10.06 1.09 -7.02
C ALA A 175 -11.02 -0.08 -7.29
N ARG A 176 -11.87 0.01 -8.32
CA ARG A 176 -12.74 -1.12 -8.71
C ARG A 176 -11.95 -2.32 -9.21
N ALA A 177 -10.87 -2.10 -9.96
CA ALA A 177 -10.00 -3.20 -10.40
C ALA A 177 -9.32 -3.89 -9.21
N VAL A 178 -8.81 -3.13 -8.25
CA VAL A 178 -8.24 -3.68 -7.01
C VAL A 178 -9.30 -4.47 -6.22
N ALA A 179 -10.50 -3.93 -6.04
CA ALA A 179 -11.58 -4.61 -5.32
C ALA A 179 -11.97 -5.94 -6.00
N ALA A 180 -12.07 -5.96 -7.33
CA ALA A 180 -12.34 -7.18 -8.11
C ALA A 180 -11.22 -8.22 -7.96
N GLY A 181 -9.94 -7.81 -7.91
CA GLY A 181 -8.81 -8.70 -7.65
C GLY A 181 -8.87 -9.33 -6.25
N VAL A 182 -9.31 -8.58 -5.24
CA VAL A 182 -9.53 -9.11 -3.88
C VAL A 182 -10.64 -10.17 -3.88
N GLU A 183 -11.78 -9.89 -4.52
CA GLU A 183 -12.91 -10.82 -4.60
C GLU A 183 -12.52 -12.13 -5.30
N ALA A 184 -11.80 -12.04 -6.42
CA ALA A 184 -11.36 -13.21 -7.18
C ALA A 184 -10.45 -14.13 -6.36
N ARG A 185 -9.52 -13.59 -5.57
CA ARG A 185 -8.63 -14.38 -4.70
C ARG A 185 -9.37 -14.98 -3.51
N SER A 186 -10.33 -14.27 -2.94
CA SER A 186 -11.15 -14.78 -1.84
C SER A 186 -12.05 -15.94 -2.29
N ALA A 187 -12.51 -15.96 -3.54
CA ALA A 187 -13.32 -17.04 -4.11
C ALA A 187 -12.49 -18.28 -4.52
N GLY A 188 -11.20 -18.11 -4.86
CA GLY A 188 -10.30 -19.20 -5.28
C GLY A 188 -9.62 -19.95 -4.12
N GLY A 189 -9.75 -19.49 -2.89
CA GLY A 189 -9.13 -20.07 -1.69
C GLY A 189 -10.02 -21.01 -0.87
N GLN A 190 -11.17 -21.42 -1.41
CA GLN A 190 -12.07 -22.41 -0.77
C GLN A 190 -11.85 -23.82 -1.30
#